data_2b10169df45b21f9012aa5625f5371c0
#
_entry.id   2b10169df45b21f9012aa5625f5371c0
#
_cell.length_a   1.000
_cell.length_b   1.000
_cell.length_c   1.000
_cell.angle_alpha   90.00
_cell.angle_beta   90.00
_cell.angle_gamma   90.00
#
_symmetry.space_group_name_H-M   'P 1'
#
loop_
_entity.id
_entity.type
_entity.pdbx_description
1 polymer ?
#
loop_
_entity_poly.entity_id
_entity_poly.type
_entity_poly.pdbx_seq_one_letter_code
_entity_poly.pdbx_strand_id
1 'polypeptide(L)'
;MKNITVILPIHDLKGEYNEMFSRAILSVEQFHDDVSLLLVGPKNVLGDLKKDSISDKLDVNIVINEGDTGFCSQVNLGIDNCETEWFSILEIDDEYTPNWIKSFRTYHTLFPDADILLPIVKDVNSEGKLLNFTNESVWAYGFSENQGELSNEILLDYQNYQTSGGFYKTEVIKENGSFKDNIKLTFSYEFLLRLTHNGAKVATIPQVGYRHVNFREDSLFWSYKNSDDHKLGDGEAKFWLETAKKEFFFKNKREVEYVDN
;
A
#
# COMPACT_ATOMS: atom_id res chain seq x y z
N MET A 1 1.89 -7.62 -22.81
CA MET A 1 2.07 -6.25 -22.29
C MET A 1 1.96 -6.35 -20.78
N LYS A 2 2.86 -5.76 -20.03
CA LYS A 2 2.82 -5.78 -18.56
C LYS A 2 1.65 -4.90 -18.11
N ASN A 3 0.74 -5.44 -17.31
CA ASN A 3 -0.48 -4.74 -16.92
C ASN A 3 -0.45 -4.22 -15.49
N ILE A 4 0.64 -4.49 -14.75
CA ILE A 4 0.76 -4.13 -13.33
C ILE A 4 2.07 -3.37 -13.13
N THR A 5 2.00 -2.22 -12.47
CA THR A 5 3.17 -1.50 -11.95
C THR A 5 3.30 -1.77 -10.45
N VAL A 6 4.45 -2.26 -10.03
CA VAL A 6 4.82 -2.31 -8.61
C VAL A 6 5.47 -0.99 -8.23
N ILE A 7 4.82 -0.24 -7.35
CA ILE A 7 5.33 1.03 -6.80
C ILE A 7 6.09 0.71 -5.51
N LEU A 8 7.38 1.04 -5.49
CA LEU A 8 8.26 0.83 -4.34
C LEU A 8 8.79 2.19 -3.86
N PRO A 9 8.19 2.78 -2.80
CA PRO A 9 8.70 4.01 -2.19
C PRO A 9 9.98 3.72 -1.43
N ILE A 10 11.00 4.54 -1.63
CA ILE A 10 12.32 4.37 -1.02
C ILE A 10 12.73 5.67 -0.32
N HIS A 11 13.04 5.60 0.96
CA HIS A 11 13.51 6.74 1.75
C HIS A 11 15.01 6.68 2.06
N ASP A 12 15.59 5.48 2.16
CA ASP A 12 17.02 5.24 2.35
C ASP A 12 17.42 3.87 1.74
N LEU A 13 18.72 3.74 1.38
CA LEU A 13 19.34 2.50 0.91
C LEU A 13 20.64 2.19 1.67
N LYS A 14 20.87 2.81 2.83
CA LYS A 14 22.09 2.59 3.63
C LYS A 14 21.88 1.49 4.67
N GLY A 15 22.97 0.80 5.02
CA GLY A 15 22.94 -0.22 6.06
C GLY A 15 21.94 -1.34 5.76
N GLU A 16 21.06 -1.63 6.70
CA GLU A 16 20.08 -2.70 6.61
C GLU A 16 19.05 -2.49 5.47
N TYR A 17 18.76 -1.23 5.09
CA TYR A 17 17.84 -0.93 4.01
C TYR A 17 18.30 -1.49 2.66
N ASN A 18 19.61 -1.62 2.42
CA ASN A 18 20.11 -2.23 1.20
C ASN A 18 19.79 -3.74 1.12
N GLU A 19 19.86 -4.45 2.23
CA GLU A 19 19.49 -5.87 2.28
C GLU A 19 17.98 -6.06 2.13
N MET A 20 17.18 -5.20 2.77
CA MET A 20 15.73 -5.18 2.65
C MET A 20 15.31 -4.92 1.20
N PHE A 21 15.86 -3.87 0.60
CA PHE A 21 15.66 -3.55 -0.82
C PHE A 21 15.98 -4.74 -1.73
N SER A 22 17.11 -5.40 -1.49
CA SER A 22 17.50 -6.56 -2.29
C SER A 22 16.48 -7.70 -2.19
N ARG A 23 15.93 -7.98 -0.99
CA ARG A 23 14.87 -8.99 -0.81
C ARG A 23 13.56 -8.57 -1.48
N ALA A 24 13.17 -7.30 -1.34
CA ALA A 24 12.00 -6.75 -2.02
C ALA A 24 12.11 -6.93 -3.54
N ILE A 25 13.25 -6.55 -4.13
CA ILE A 25 13.51 -6.71 -5.59
C ILE A 25 13.42 -8.18 -6.00
N LEU A 26 14.07 -9.09 -5.28
CA LEU A 26 14.02 -10.54 -5.57
C LEU A 26 12.58 -11.07 -5.52
N SER A 27 11.74 -10.54 -4.63
CA SER A 27 10.33 -10.91 -4.55
C SER A 27 9.51 -10.44 -5.76
N VAL A 28 9.91 -9.36 -6.43
CA VAL A 28 9.29 -8.87 -7.66
C VAL A 28 9.83 -9.58 -8.90
N GLU A 29 11.12 -9.91 -8.94
CA GLU A 29 11.76 -10.55 -10.09
C GLU A 29 11.13 -11.87 -10.53
N GLN A 30 10.53 -12.61 -9.60
CA GLN A 30 9.80 -13.84 -9.93
C GLN A 30 8.60 -13.61 -10.85
N PHE A 31 8.17 -12.34 -11.00
CA PHE A 31 7.02 -11.91 -11.82
C PHE A 31 7.42 -10.99 -12.98
N HIS A 32 8.69 -11.00 -13.38
CA HIS A 32 9.26 -10.07 -14.37
C HIS A 32 8.52 -10.00 -15.70
N ASP A 33 7.83 -11.07 -16.11
CA ASP A 33 7.00 -11.08 -17.33
C ASP A 33 5.68 -10.33 -17.17
N ASP A 34 5.21 -10.17 -15.94
CA ASP A 34 3.87 -9.65 -15.62
C ASP A 34 3.89 -8.20 -15.16
N VAL A 35 4.99 -7.76 -14.54
CA VAL A 35 5.07 -6.48 -13.86
C VAL A 35 6.19 -5.59 -14.37
N SER A 36 6.01 -4.28 -14.26
CA SER A 36 7.08 -3.28 -14.24
C SER A 36 7.31 -2.79 -12.82
N LEU A 37 8.52 -2.33 -12.52
CA LEU A 37 8.90 -1.77 -11.23
C LEU A 37 9.07 -0.26 -11.34
N LEU A 38 8.41 0.49 -10.45
CA LEU A 38 8.53 1.93 -10.33
C LEU A 38 9.11 2.28 -8.96
N LEU A 39 10.37 2.70 -8.94
CA LEU A 39 11.02 3.20 -7.73
C LEU A 39 10.72 4.69 -7.57
N VAL A 40 10.29 5.08 -6.38
CA VAL A 40 10.00 6.48 -6.04
C VAL A 40 10.78 6.88 -4.80
N GLY A 41 11.58 7.94 -4.90
CA GLY A 41 12.37 8.38 -3.75
C GLY A 41 13.17 9.64 -4.01
N PRO A 42 13.84 10.18 -2.97
CA PRO A 42 14.55 11.43 -3.09
C PRO A 42 15.83 11.30 -3.93
N LYS A 43 16.25 12.41 -4.54
CA LYS A 43 17.41 12.47 -5.44
C LYS A 43 18.70 11.98 -4.79
N ASN A 44 18.92 12.27 -3.51
CA ASN A 44 20.12 11.83 -2.78
C ASN A 44 20.18 10.31 -2.52
N VAL A 45 19.08 9.59 -2.73
CA VAL A 45 19.00 8.13 -2.60
C VAL A 45 18.98 7.45 -3.97
N LEU A 46 18.17 7.94 -4.91
CA LEU A 46 17.94 7.31 -6.20
C LEU A 46 18.72 7.94 -7.36
N GLY A 47 19.27 9.15 -7.19
CA GLY A 47 19.83 9.93 -8.31
C GLY A 47 21.01 9.27 -9.02
N ASP A 48 21.83 8.48 -8.32
CA ASP A 48 22.98 7.78 -8.89
C ASP A 48 22.69 6.29 -9.16
N LEU A 49 21.47 5.82 -8.86
CA LEU A 49 21.10 4.43 -9.00
C LEU A 49 20.87 4.08 -10.48
N LYS A 50 21.62 3.12 -11.00
CA LYS A 50 21.47 2.67 -12.39
C LYS A 50 20.42 1.56 -12.45
N LYS A 51 19.49 1.64 -13.39
CA LYS A 51 18.44 0.64 -13.58
C LYS A 51 19.00 -0.77 -13.74
N ASP A 52 20.04 -0.93 -14.54
CA ASP A 52 20.68 -2.23 -14.79
C ASP A 52 21.40 -2.82 -13.55
N SER A 53 21.67 -1.99 -12.52
CA SER A 53 22.25 -2.48 -11.26
C SER A 53 21.19 -2.96 -10.26
N ILE A 54 19.92 -2.72 -10.54
CA ILE A 54 18.79 -3.13 -9.68
C ILE A 54 18.37 -4.55 -10.05
N SER A 55 18.10 -4.77 -11.32
CA SER A 55 17.73 -6.05 -11.90
C SER A 55 17.94 -6.03 -13.41
N ASP A 56 18.47 -7.12 -13.95
CA ASP A 56 18.60 -7.35 -15.39
C ASP A 56 17.33 -7.95 -16.03
N LYS A 57 16.34 -8.34 -15.21
CA LYS A 57 15.09 -8.98 -15.63
C LYS A 57 13.90 -8.03 -15.61
N LEU A 58 13.88 -7.10 -14.67
CA LEU A 58 12.75 -6.18 -14.47
C LEU A 58 12.85 -4.98 -15.41
N ASP A 59 11.69 -4.55 -15.89
CA ASP A 59 11.52 -3.22 -16.47
C ASP A 59 11.41 -2.21 -15.33
N VAL A 60 12.52 -1.50 -15.06
CA VAL A 60 12.65 -0.58 -13.92
C VAL A 60 12.51 0.86 -14.39
N ASN A 61 11.63 1.59 -13.74
CA ASN A 61 11.50 3.02 -13.87
C ASN A 61 11.83 3.71 -12.53
N ILE A 62 12.38 4.92 -12.59
CA ILE A 62 12.77 5.70 -11.42
C ILE A 62 12.13 7.08 -11.52
N VAL A 63 11.42 7.48 -10.46
CA VAL A 63 10.83 8.81 -10.30
C VAL A 63 11.49 9.47 -9.09
N ILE A 64 12.13 10.61 -9.34
CA ILE A 64 12.76 11.42 -8.28
C ILE A 64 11.69 12.26 -7.59
N ASN A 65 11.57 12.08 -6.29
CA ASN A 65 10.74 12.92 -5.45
C ASN A 65 11.54 14.13 -4.92
N GLU A 66 11.17 15.31 -5.33
CA GLU A 66 11.78 16.58 -4.88
C GLU A 66 10.96 17.23 -3.74
N GLY A 67 9.83 16.63 -3.35
CA GLY A 67 8.93 17.13 -2.31
C GLY A 67 9.03 16.39 -0.98
N ASP A 68 7.89 16.23 -0.33
CA ASP A 68 7.77 15.44 0.92
C ASP A 68 8.11 13.97 0.66
N THR A 69 9.06 13.44 1.44
CA THR A 69 9.55 12.07 1.34
C THR A 69 8.79 11.09 2.24
N GLY A 70 7.68 11.52 2.83
CA GLY A 70 6.77 10.65 3.57
C GLY A 70 6.20 9.53 2.70
N PHE A 71 5.85 8.40 3.31
CA PHE A 71 5.36 7.21 2.60
C PHE A 71 4.21 7.54 1.64
N CYS A 72 3.14 8.19 2.15
CA CYS A 72 1.97 8.53 1.33
C CYS A 72 2.32 9.42 0.15
N SER A 73 3.18 10.43 0.35
CA SER A 73 3.59 11.36 -0.71
C SER A 73 4.38 10.66 -1.80
N GLN A 74 5.26 9.73 -1.45
CA GLN A 74 6.02 8.93 -2.42
C GLN A 74 5.11 7.96 -3.18
N VAL A 75 4.20 7.27 -2.49
CA VAL A 75 3.23 6.37 -3.13
C VAL A 75 2.33 7.15 -4.08
N ASN A 76 1.83 8.32 -3.66
CA ASN A 76 1.00 9.17 -4.50
C ASN A 76 1.74 9.61 -5.78
N LEU A 77 3.00 10.02 -5.65
CA LEU A 77 3.82 10.35 -6.81
C LEU A 77 4.01 9.14 -7.75
N GLY A 78 4.12 7.94 -7.19
CA GLY A 78 4.15 6.69 -7.95
C GLY A 78 2.83 6.43 -8.68
N ILE A 79 1.69 6.63 -8.03
CA ILE A 79 0.36 6.49 -8.63
C ILE A 79 0.17 7.49 -9.78
N ASP A 80 0.57 8.76 -9.59
CA ASP A 80 0.50 9.80 -10.62
C ASP A 80 1.29 9.42 -11.89
N ASN A 81 2.43 8.73 -11.71
CA ASN A 81 3.31 8.25 -12.80
C ASN A 81 3.00 6.82 -13.27
N CYS A 82 1.97 6.18 -12.74
CA CYS A 82 1.56 4.84 -13.16
C CYS A 82 0.74 4.91 -14.44
N GLU A 83 1.19 4.18 -15.49
CA GLU A 83 0.55 4.12 -16.81
C GLU A 83 -0.17 2.77 -17.06
N THR A 84 0.04 1.78 -16.20
CA THR A 84 -0.59 0.47 -16.33
C THR A 84 -2.02 0.46 -15.77
N GLU A 85 -2.82 -0.51 -16.20
CA GLU A 85 -4.20 -0.68 -15.74
C GLU A 85 -4.30 -0.89 -14.23
N TRP A 86 -3.34 -1.63 -13.69
CA TRP A 86 -3.25 -1.97 -12.28
C TRP A 86 -1.91 -1.52 -11.67
N PHE A 87 -1.93 -1.18 -10.40
CA PHE A 87 -0.71 -1.05 -9.62
C PHE A 87 -0.79 -1.83 -8.31
N SER A 88 0.35 -2.04 -7.69
CA SER A 88 0.50 -2.58 -6.34
C SER A 88 1.58 -1.83 -5.60
N ILE A 89 1.48 -1.79 -4.28
CA ILE A 89 2.45 -1.12 -3.40
C ILE A 89 3.28 -2.17 -2.70
N LEU A 90 4.60 -2.04 -2.80
CA LEU A 90 5.57 -2.86 -2.07
C LEU A 90 6.36 -1.97 -1.13
N GLU A 91 6.42 -2.30 0.15
CA GLU A 91 7.30 -1.62 1.11
C GLU A 91 8.71 -2.21 1.05
N ILE A 92 9.72 -1.39 1.36
CA ILE A 92 11.14 -1.77 1.16
C ILE A 92 11.59 -2.98 2.00
N ASP A 93 10.93 -3.21 3.13
CA ASP A 93 11.21 -4.29 4.09
C ASP A 93 10.33 -5.53 3.91
N ASP A 94 9.42 -5.48 2.94
CA ASP A 94 8.41 -6.50 2.69
C ASP A 94 8.68 -7.33 1.43
N GLU A 95 7.86 -8.36 1.21
CA GLU A 95 8.05 -9.30 0.11
C GLU A 95 6.70 -9.81 -0.43
N TYR A 96 6.58 -9.94 -1.76
CA TYR A 96 5.51 -10.72 -2.36
C TYR A 96 5.76 -12.22 -2.20
N THR A 97 4.68 -12.99 -1.98
CA THR A 97 4.78 -14.46 -1.99
C THR A 97 4.72 -15.01 -3.42
N PRO A 98 5.19 -16.26 -3.66
CA PRO A 98 5.14 -16.87 -4.99
C PRO A 98 3.73 -16.99 -5.60
N ASN A 99 2.68 -16.93 -4.77
CA ASN A 99 1.29 -17.05 -5.24
C ASN A 99 0.65 -15.71 -5.63
N TRP A 100 1.32 -14.58 -5.40
CA TRP A 100 0.74 -13.25 -5.53
C TRP A 100 0.06 -13.00 -6.89
N ILE A 101 0.80 -13.10 -8.02
CA ILE A 101 0.24 -12.90 -9.37
C ILE A 101 -0.75 -14.00 -9.77
N LYS A 102 -0.47 -15.25 -9.42
CA LYS A 102 -1.38 -16.35 -9.73
C LYS A 102 -2.75 -16.14 -9.05
N SER A 103 -2.73 -15.71 -7.81
CA SER A 103 -3.92 -15.40 -7.06
C SER A 103 -4.69 -14.23 -7.69
N PHE A 104 -4.00 -13.14 -8.05
CA PHE A 104 -4.60 -12.03 -8.77
C PHE A 104 -5.36 -12.49 -10.02
N ARG A 105 -4.71 -13.23 -10.91
CA ARG A 105 -5.32 -13.72 -12.16
C ARG A 105 -6.58 -14.55 -11.90
N THR A 106 -6.53 -15.42 -10.88
CA THR A 106 -7.68 -16.26 -10.51
C THR A 106 -8.82 -15.41 -9.99
N TYR A 107 -8.55 -14.53 -9.04
CA TYR A 107 -9.61 -13.78 -8.35
C TYR A 107 -10.12 -12.58 -9.15
N HIS A 108 -9.31 -11.97 -10.00
CA HIS A 108 -9.79 -11.00 -10.99
C HIS A 108 -10.83 -11.62 -11.95
N THR A 109 -10.70 -12.91 -12.26
CA THR A 109 -11.74 -13.63 -13.06
C THR A 109 -13.00 -13.90 -12.24
N LEU A 110 -12.87 -14.18 -10.95
CA LEU A 110 -14.00 -14.44 -10.04
C LEU A 110 -14.74 -13.16 -9.63
N PHE A 111 -14.02 -12.06 -9.51
CA PHE A 111 -14.52 -10.73 -9.16
C PHE A 111 -14.20 -9.73 -10.29
N PRO A 112 -14.81 -9.87 -11.48
CA PRO A 112 -14.44 -9.05 -12.64
C PRO A 112 -14.75 -7.56 -12.46
N ASP A 113 -15.68 -7.24 -11.58
CA ASP A 113 -16.09 -5.87 -11.25
C ASP A 113 -15.28 -5.28 -10.07
N ALA A 114 -14.34 -6.02 -9.48
CA ALA A 114 -13.54 -5.50 -8.40
C ALA A 114 -12.60 -4.39 -8.92
N ASP A 115 -12.52 -3.31 -8.17
CA ASP A 115 -11.60 -2.20 -8.41
C ASP A 115 -10.33 -2.34 -7.57
N ILE A 116 -10.44 -3.08 -6.46
CA ILE A 116 -9.35 -3.38 -5.55
C ILE A 116 -9.41 -4.85 -5.15
N LEU A 117 -8.27 -5.54 -5.22
CA LEU A 117 -8.10 -6.90 -4.76
C LEU A 117 -6.99 -6.95 -3.69
N LEU A 118 -7.36 -7.25 -2.43
CA LEU A 118 -6.42 -7.30 -1.31
C LEU A 118 -6.04 -8.76 -1.02
N PRO A 119 -4.76 -9.14 -1.02
CA PRO A 119 -4.35 -10.47 -0.57
C PRO A 119 -4.45 -10.58 0.95
N ILE A 120 -4.46 -11.81 1.48
CA ILE A 120 -4.13 -12.03 2.89
C ILE A 120 -2.66 -11.66 3.08
N VAL A 121 -2.41 -10.84 4.10
CA VAL A 121 -1.07 -10.43 4.52
C VAL A 121 -0.62 -11.29 5.70
N LYS A 122 0.59 -11.81 5.61
CA LYS A 122 1.26 -12.54 6.68
C LYS A 122 2.19 -11.59 7.42
N ASP A 123 1.80 -11.18 8.63
CA ASP A 123 2.64 -10.36 9.50
C ASP A 123 3.70 -11.23 10.20
N VAL A 124 4.94 -10.81 10.12
CA VAL A 124 6.08 -11.45 10.79
C VAL A 124 6.91 -10.40 11.55
N ASN A 125 7.64 -10.81 12.56
CA ASN A 125 8.65 -9.95 13.19
C ASN A 125 9.96 -9.95 12.36
N SER A 126 10.95 -9.16 12.80
CA SER A 126 12.27 -9.06 12.16
C SER A 126 13.02 -10.39 12.04
N GLU A 127 12.72 -11.36 12.92
CA GLU A 127 13.27 -12.72 12.88
C GLU A 127 12.49 -13.67 11.96
N GLY A 128 11.42 -13.19 11.32
CA GLY A 128 10.55 -13.97 10.43
C GLY A 128 9.50 -14.84 11.15
N LYS A 129 9.35 -14.70 12.47
CA LYS A 129 8.32 -15.41 13.24
C LYS A 129 6.94 -14.84 12.93
N LEU A 130 5.98 -15.73 12.66
CA LEU A 130 4.59 -15.36 12.45
C LEU A 130 4.01 -14.64 13.68
N LEU A 131 3.39 -13.50 13.42
CA LEU A 131 2.67 -12.71 14.41
C LEU A 131 1.16 -12.84 14.22
N ASN A 132 0.70 -12.59 12.99
CA ASN A 132 -0.72 -12.44 12.66
C ASN A 132 -0.95 -12.65 11.16
N PHE A 133 -2.24 -12.69 10.78
CA PHE A 133 -2.71 -12.48 9.43
C PHE A 133 -3.66 -11.29 9.42
N THR A 134 -3.73 -10.56 8.30
CA THR A 134 -4.68 -9.47 8.07
C THR A 134 -5.39 -9.67 6.73
N ASN A 135 -6.51 -8.98 6.53
CA ASN A 135 -7.39 -9.07 5.36
C ASN A 135 -8.21 -10.38 5.25
N GLU A 136 -8.09 -11.31 6.18
CA GLU A 136 -8.78 -12.61 6.14
C GLU A 136 -10.22 -12.55 6.67
N SER A 137 -10.53 -11.56 7.52
CA SER A 137 -11.78 -11.50 8.30
C SER A 137 -13.05 -11.51 7.44
N VAL A 138 -13.02 -10.91 6.25
CA VAL A 138 -14.17 -10.90 5.33
C VAL A 138 -14.57 -12.27 4.78
N TRP A 139 -13.73 -13.27 4.99
CA TRP A 139 -14.03 -14.68 4.67
C TRP A 139 -14.67 -15.44 5.85
N ALA A 140 -14.70 -14.84 7.04
CA ALA A 140 -15.35 -15.46 8.19
C ALA A 140 -16.87 -15.41 8.04
N TYR A 141 -17.52 -16.54 8.35
CA TYR A 141 -18.97 -16.65 8.28
C TYR A 141 -19.66 -15.59 9.16
N GLY A 142 -20.59 -14.85 8.57
CA GLY A 142 -21.35 -13.81 9.25
C GLY A 142 -20.61 -12.50 9.49
N PHE A 143 -19.35 -12.37 9.05
CA PHE A 143 -18.61 -11.12 9.16
C PHE A 143 -18.91 -10.15 8.01
N SER A 144 -19.10 -10.67 6.81
CA SER A 144 -19.49 -9.91 5.62
C SER A 144 -20.78 -10.47 5.03
N GLU A 145 -21.63 -9.62 4.47
CA GLU A 145 -22.84 -10.01 3.77
C GLU A 145 -22.49 -10.88 2.56
N ASN A 146 -21.48 -10.46 1.78
CA ASN A 146 -20.92 -11.22 0.68
C ASN A 146 -19.50 -11.65 1.06
N GLN A 147 -19.26 -12.95 1.18
CA GLN A 147 -17.95 -13.47 1.54
C GLN A 147 -16.86 -12.97 0.59
N GLY A 148 -15.80 -12.43 1.14
CA GLY A 148 -14.66 -11.89 0.40
C GLY A 148 -14.82 -10.43 -0.02
N GLU A 149 -15.99 -9.81 0.12
CA GLU A 149 -16.21 -8.39 -0.19
C GLU A 149 -16.03 -7.52 1.06
N LEU A 150 -15.31 -6.42 0.91
CA LEU A 150 -15.09 -5.42 1.95
C LEU A 150 -15.96 -4.19 1.68
N SER A 151 -16.95 -3.97 2.53
CA SER A 151 -17.86 -2.82 2.42
C SER A 151 -17.48 -1.67 3.37
N ASN A 152 -18.08 -0.51 3.13
CA ASN A 152 -17.92 0.65 3.99
C ASN A 152 -18.44 0.38 5.42
N GLU A 153 -19.55 -0.34 5.56
CA GLU A 153 -20.17 -0.69 6.84
C GLU A 153 -19.20 -1.55 7.68
N ILE A 154 -18.55 -2.53 7.07
CA ILE A 154 -17.53 -3.36 7.74
C ILE A 154 -16.38 -2.47 8.25
N LEU A 155 -15.90 -1.55 7.41
CA LEU A 155 -14.80 -0.65 7.78
C LEU A 155 -15.16 0.31 8.91
N LEU A 156 -16.42 0.68 9.08
CA LEU A 156 -16.82 1.51 10.22
C LEU A 156 -16.68 0.78 11.56
N ASP A 157 -16.83 -0.54 11.56
CA ASP A 157 -16.77 -1.37 12.76
C ASP A 157 -15.41 -2.06 12.95
N TYR A 158 -14.71 -2.39 11.85
CA TYR A 158 -13.45 -3.13 11.89
C TYR A 158 -12.40 -2.49 10.98
N GLN A 159 -11.23 -2.15 11.53
CA GLN A 159 -10.23 -1.30 10.87
C GLN A 159 -8.94 -2.02 10.48
N ASN A 160 -8.77 -3.28 10.82
CA ASN A 160 -7.49 -3.98 10.64
C ASN A 160 -7.33 -4.54 9.23
N TYR A 161 -7.15 -3.64 8.25
CA TYR A 161 -6.86 -3.98 6.87
C TYR A 161 -5.55 -3.35 6.40
N GLN A 162 -4.77 -4.14 5.66
CA GLN A 162 -3.51 -3.73 5.03
C GLN A 162 -3.74 -3.45 3.55
N THR A 163 -3.16 -2.36 3.07
CA THR A 163 -3.21 -1.94 1.66
C THR A 163 -2.00 -2.39 0.86
N SER A 164 -0.84 -2.58 1.50
CA SER A 164 0.37 -3.05 0.84
C SER A 164 0.20 -4.46 0.28
N GLY A 165 0.74 -4.72 -0.90
CA GLY A 165 0.54 -5.97 -1.64
C GLY A 165 -0.80 -6.10 -2.37
N GLY A 166 -1.73 -5.16 -2.21
CA GLY A 166 -3.00 -5.11 -2.92
C GLY A 166 -2.83 -4.75 -4.40
N PHE A 167 -3.87 -5.06 -5.18
CA PHE A 167 -3.98 -4.67 -6.59
C PHE A 167 -5.06 -3.60 -6.72
N TYR A 168 -4.74 -2.51 -7.38
CA TYR A 168 -5.58 -1.32 -7.49
C TYR A 168 -5.74 -0.93 -8.95
N LYS A 169 -6.97 -0.73 -9.41
CA LYS A 169 -7.23 -0.10 -10.72
C LYS A 169 -6.76 1.34 -10.70
N THR A 170 -5.79 1.66 -11.53
CA THR A 170 -5.10 2.96 -11.54
C THR A 170 -6.07 4.13 -11.73
N GLU A 171 -6.98 4.03 -12.69
CA GLU A 171 -7.96 5.09 -12.97
C GLU A 171 -8.90 5.32 -11.80
N VAL A 172 -9.44 4.24 -11.20
CA VAL A 172 -10.36 4.35 -10.04
C VAL A 172 -9.69 5.08 -8.88
N ILE A 173 -8.41 4.79 -8.62
CA ILE A 173 -7.69 5.46 -7.55
C ILE A 173 -7.41 6.93 -7.89
N LYS A 174 -7.01 7.23 -9.13
CA LYS A 174 -6.81 8.62 -9.58
C LYS A 174 -8.10 9.45 -9.49
N GLU A 175 -9.23 8.89 -9.85
CA GLU A 175 -10.54 9.56 -9.78
C GLU A 175 -11.02 9.81 -8.34
N ASN A 176 -10.77 8.87 -7.43
CA ASN A 176 -11.20 8.96 -6.04
C ASN A 176 -10.19 9.64 -5.11
N GLY A 177 -9.03 10.04 -5.64
CA GLY A 177 -7.92 10.62 -4.89
C GLY A 177 -7.05 9.57 -4.20
N SER A 178 -5.75 9.79 -4.23
CA SER A 178 -4.72 8.94 -3.64
C SER A 178 -4.70 9.05 -2.10
N PHE A 179 -3.67 8.55 -1.44
CA PHE A 179 -3.55 8.61 0.01
C PHE A 179 -3.47 10.03 0.54
N LYS A 180 -4.09 10.30 1.69
CA LYS A 180 -3.96 11.59 2.39
C LYS A 180 -2.67 11.62 3.21
N ASP A 181 -1.75 12.49 2.83
CA ASP A 181 -0.42 12.63 3.44
C ASP A 181 -0.43 13.26 4.84
N ASN A 182 -1.52 13.93 5.20
CA ASN A 182 -1.73 14.50 6.53
C ASN A 182 -2.23 13.47 7.56
N ILE A 183 -2.68 12.29 7.15
CA ILE A 183 -3.07 11.19 8.06
C ILE A 183 -1.86 10.26 8.21
N LYS A 184 -1.27 10.18 9.41
CA LYS A 184 0.02 9.52 9.60
C LYS A 184 -0.07 8.04 9.96
N LEU A 185 -0.95 7.65 10.88
CA LEU A 185 -1.02 6.25 11.36
C LEU A 185 -2.14 5.42 10.72
N THR A 186 -3.19 6.05 10.24
CA THR A 186 -4.40 5.37 9.74
C THR A 186 -4.74 5.75 8.29
N PHE A 187 -3.73 6.10 7.51
CA PHE A 187 -3.90 6.49 6.11
C PHE A 187 -4.50 5.36 5.25
N SER A 188 -4.11 4.11 5.49
CA SER A 188 -4.70 2.93 4.80
C SER A 188 -6.18 2.77 5.12
N TYR A 189 -6.56 3.01 6.37
CA TYR A 189 -7.94 2.93 6.81
C TYR A 189 -8.81 4.04 6.19
N GLU A 190 -8.34 5.30 6.21
CA GLU A 190 -9.02 6.41 5.53
C GLU A 190 -9.20 6.12 4.04
N PHE A 191 -8.14 5.65 3.39
CA PHE A 191 -8.14 5.35 1.97
C PHE A 191 -9.23 4.33 1.60
N LEU A 192 -9.30 3.21 2.32
CA LEU A 192 -10.32 2.19 2.09
C LEU A 192 -11.73 2.69 2.42
N LEU A 193 -11.92 3.45 3.52
CA LEU A 193 -13.20 4.05 3.89
C LEU A 193 -13.72 4.96 2.78
N ARG A 194 -12.88 5.86 2.28
CA ARG A 194 -13.25 6.80 1.22
C ARG A 194 -13.58 6.10 -0.09
N LEU A 195 -12.76 5.14 -0.49
CA LEU A 195 -12.98 4.40 -1.74
C LEU A 195 -14.27 3.59 -1.69
N THR A 196 -14.53 2.84 -0.62
CA THR A 196 -15.77 2.08 -0.47
C THR A 196 -17.00 2.97 -0.35
N HIS A 197 -16.87 4.12 0.34
CA HIS A 197 -17.93 5.12 0.42
C HIS A 197 -18.29 5.69 -0.96
N ASN A 198 -17.30 5.89 -1.82
CA ASN A 198 -17.48 6.39 -3.18
C ASN A 198 -17.90 5.28 -4.19
N GLY A 199 -18.13 4.07 -3.71
CA GLY A 199 -18.66 2.97 -4.52
C GLY A 199 -17.59 2.09 -5.17
N ALA A 200 -16.30 2.26 -4.85
CA ALA A 200 -15.27 1.34 -5.30
C ALA A 200 -15.50 -0.07 -4.71
N LYS A 201 -15.43 -1.08 -5.55
CA LYS A 201 -15.63 -2.47 -5.17
C LYS A 201 -14.31 -3.08 -4.70
N VAL A 202 -14.27 -3.45 -3.43
CA VAL A 202 -13.10 -4.05 -2.79
C VAL A 202 -13.39 -5.51 -2.48
N ALA A 203 -12.55 -6.42 -2.97
CA ALA A 203 -12.61 -7.82 -2.62
C ALA A 203 -11.26 -8.29 -2.06
N THR A 204 -11.28 -9.34 -1.24
CA THR A 204 -10.05 -9.95 -0.72
C THR A 204 -9.80 -11.29 -1.38
N ILE A 205 -8.54 -11.59 -1.58
CA ILE A 205 -8.07 -12.87 -2.11
C ILE A 205 -7.74 -13.78 -0.93
N PRO A 206 -8.40 -14.94 -0.73
CA PRO A 206 -8.17 -15.83 0.41
C PRO A 206 -6.86 -16.64 0.25
N GLN A 207 -5.81 -15.96 -0.14
CA GLN A 207 -4.46 -16.50 -0.33
C GLN A 207 -3.44 -15.52 0.24
N VAL A 208 -2.43 -16.04 0.92
CA VAL A 208 -1.32 -15.21 1.38
C VAL A 208 -0.53 -14.75 0.16
N GLY A 209 -0.63 -13.45 -0.13
CA GLY A 209 0.06 -12.81 -1.26
C GLY A 209 1.21 -11.90 -0.85
N TYR A 210 1.25 -11.49 0.42
CA TYR A 210 2.19 -10.51 0.93
C TYR A 210 2.74 -10.91 2.29
N ARG A 211 4.02 -10.64 2.52
CA ARG A 211 4.71 -10.82 3.79
C ARG A 211 5.13 -9.45 4.30
N HIS A 212 4.54 -9.03 5.40
CA HIS A 212 4.81 -7.75 6.05
C HIS A 212 5.69 -7.94 7.29
N VAL A 213 6.77 -7.16 7.38
CA VAL A 213 7.68 -7.16 8.54
C VAL A 213 7.24 -6.09 9.53
N ASN A 214 6.60 -6.52 10.60
CA ASN A 214 6.05 -5.65 11.64
C ASN A 214 6.98 -5.57 12.87
N PHE A 215 6.71 -4.61 13.76
CA PHE A 215 7.44 -4.39 15.03
C PHE A 215 8.92 -4.08 14.87
N ARG A 216 9.30 -3.35 13.81
CA ARG A 216 10.63 -2.73 13.72
C ARG A 216 10.63 -1.41 14.48
N GLU A 217 11.60 -1.22 15.39
CA GLU A 217 11.72 0.01 16.19
C GLU A 217 12.00 1.25 15.32
N ASP A 218 12.67 1.06 14.17
CA ASP A 218 13.02 2.10 13.20
C ASP A 218 11.96 2.33 12.11
N SER A 219 10.82 1.63 12.15
CA SER A 219 9.74 1.85 11.19
C SER A 219 9.14 3.24 11.36
N LEU A 220 8.67 3.83 10.25
CA LEU A 220 7.98 5.14 10.28
C LEU A 220 6.77 5.13 11.22
N PHE A 221 6.03 4.04 11.27
CA PHE A 221 4.89 3.87 12.17
C PHE A 221 5.30 3.99 13.64
N TRP A 222 6.33 3.23 14.06
CA TRP A 222 6.78 3.22 15.45
C TRP A 222 7.52 4.51 15.82
N SER A 223 8.31 5.07 14.92
CA SER A 223 8.97 6.36 15.14
C SER A 223 7.94 7.48 15.31
N TYR A 224 6.87 7.46 14.52
CA TYR A 224 5.79 8.43 14.60
C TYR A 224 4.97 8.26 15.88
N LYS A 225 4.62 7.02 16.22
CA LYS A 225 3.87 6.68 17.42
C LYS A 225 4.61 7.04 18.71
N ASN A 226 5.94 6.91 18.71
CA ASN A 226 6.79 7.15 19.88
C ASN A 226 7.44 8.54 19.89
N SER A 227 7.15 9.43 18.91
CA SER A 227 7.78 10.72 18.85
C SER A 227 7.22 11.68 19.91
N ASP A 228 8.12 12.42 20.57
CA ASP A 228 7.74 13.45 21.56
C ASP A 228 6.98 14.64 20.95
N ASP A 229 7.09 14.84 19.64
CA ASP A 229 6.41 15.92 18.90
C ASP A 229 4.90 15.69 18.80
N HIS A 230 4.46 14.46 18.95
CA HIS A 230 3.05 14.06 18.88
C HIS A 230 2.56 13.57 20.26
N LYS A 231 2.62 14.43 21.26
CA LYS A 231 2.25 14.16 22.67
C LYS A 231 0.78 13.73 22.89
N LEU A 232 0.23 12.94 21.99
CA LEU A 232 -1.09 12.36 22.14
C LEU A 232 -1.09 11.10 23.02
N GLY A 233 0.09 10.58 23.34
CA GLY A 233 0.29 9.41 24.19
C GLY A 233 -0.53 8.21 23.72
N ASP A 234 -1.11 7.45 24.65
CA ASP A 234 -1.96 6.29 24.34
C ASP A 234 -3.22 6.62 23.52
N GLY A 235 -3.55 7.91 23.39
CA GLY A 235 -4.67 8.40 22.59
C GLY A 235 -4.36 8.64 21.12
N GLU A 236 -3.11 8.56 20.68
CA GLU A 236 -2.70 8.93 19.32
C GLU A 236 -3.39 8.08 18.26
N ALA A 237 -3.37 6.76 18.41
CA ALA A 237 -4.03 5.88 17.45
C ALA A 237 -5.53 6.19 17.35
N LYS A 238 -6.19 6.48 18.46
CA LYS A 238 -7.60 6.89 18.48
C LYS A 238 -7.81 8.25 17.78
N PHE A 239 -6.92 9.20 18.03
CA PHE A 239 -6.97 10.50 17.34
C PHE A 239 -6.92 10.35 15.82
N TRP A 240 -5.96 9.58 15.30
CA TRP A 240 -5.83 9.37 13.85
C TRP A 240 -7.00 8.57 13.27
N LEU A 241 -7.53 7.59 14.01
CA LEU A 241 -8.72 6.86 13.62
C LEU A 241 -9.94 7.79 13.49
N GLU A 242 -10.17 8.67 14.46
CA GLU A 242 -11.25 9.65 14.41
C GLU A 242 -11.03 10.70 13.32
N THR A 243 -9.78 11.05 13.02
CA THR A 243 -9.43 11.93 11.91
C THR A 243 -9.74 11.27 10.58
N ALA A 244 -9.35 10.01 10.41
CA ALA A 244 -9.66 9.23 9.21
C ALA A 244 -11.17 9.17 8.96
N LYS A 245 -11.97 8.87 10.00
CA LYS A 245 -13.44 8.82 9.90
C LYS A 245 -14.08 10.16 9.52
N LYS A 246 -13.50 11.27 9.95
CA LYS A 246 -14.02 12.61 9.63
C LYS A 246 -13.66 13.04 8.21
N GLU A 247 -12.54 12.57 7.69
CA GLU A 247 -11.98 13.02 6.42
C GLU A 247 -12.26 12.11 5.23
N PHE A 248 -12.85 10.93 5.42
CA PHE A 248 -13.01 9.97 4.31
C PHE A 248 -13.98 10.44 3.21
N PHE A 249 -14.83 11.41 3.46
CA PHE A 249 -15.71 12.02 2.46
C PHE A 249 -14.97 12.97 1.50
N PHE A 250 -13.80 13.46 1.88
CA PHE A 250 -13.05 14.43 1.09
C PHE A 250 -12.02 13.74 0.21
N LYS A 251 -11.89 14.21 -1.03
CA LYS A 251 -10.79 13.84 -1.90
C LYS A 251 -9.45 14.31 -1.32
N ASN A 252 -8.33 13.80 -1.86
CA ASN A 252 -7.00 14.28 -1.49
C ASN A 252 -6.92 15.81 -1.64
N LYS A 253 -6.20 16.49 -0.74
CA LYS A 253 -6.01 17.95 -0.73
C LYS A 253 -5.60 18.57 -2.07
N ARG A 254 -4.91 17.80 -2.91
CA ARG A 254 -4.48 18.25 -4.25
C ARG A 254 -5.65 18.48 -5.20
N GLU A 255 -6.83 17.95 -4.89
CA GLU A 255 -8.02 17.99 -5.74
C GLU A 255 -9.13 18.89 -5.18
N VAL A 256 -8.94 19.45 -3.99
CA VAL A 256 -9.90 20.39 -3.38
C VAL A 256 -9.61 21.78 -3.93
N GLU A 257 -10.39 22.23 -4.89
CA GLU A 257 -10.46 23.65 -5.22
C GLU A 257 -11.12 24.38 -4.06
N TYR A 258 -10.36 25.18 -3.33
CA TYR A 258 -10.94 26.12 -2.38
C TYR A 258 -11.71 27.18 -3.18
N VAL A 259 -13.04 27.09 -3.13
CA VAL A 259 -13.88 28.19 -3.60
C VAL A 259 -13.76 29.27 -2.53
N ASP A 260 -12.98 30.30 -2.80
CA ASP A 260 -12.94 31.51 -1.98
C ASP A 260 -14.33 32.11 -1.94
N ASN A 261 -14.94 32.14 -0.73
CA ASN A 261 -16.19 32.83 -0.47
C ASN A 261 -15.94 34.32 -0.23
#